data_e1b2714ca528d1ac44e6ad03573d377f
#
_entry.id   e1b2714ca528d1ac44e6ad03573d377f
#
_cell.length_a   1.000
_cell.length_b   1.000
_cell.length_c   1.000
_cell.angle_alpha   90.00
_cell.angle_beta   90.00
_cell.angle_gamma   90.00
#
_symmetry.space_group_name_H-M   'P 1'
#
loop_
_entity.id
_entity.type
_entity.pdbx_description
1 polymer ?
#
loop_
_entity_poly.entity_id
_entity_poly.type
_entity_poly.pdbx_seq_one_letter_code
_entity_poly.pdbx_strand_id
1 'polypeptide(L)'
;LICKDLAAQAHQYYINVRLDGYSEPSLFSVTQQLRYWFYENLSLGVPFKTADEVKNALYQLLYQEIIQFMQFYCRTWGIQIAGNNSFQVFCYRLLDVLAVGQIYYLIQTALEYLYERKALQPRNENFINTNLLKKTLQQYRERSVAEKWETSTLPRPHNLPFSKMSEVLFFRFLGYDEAIFFQPVSRSWQKIEPRLSFYSQKRCMYCGSNELTVDYDADQYVTLFCRKCKHQDHYFTK
;
A
#
# COMPACT_ATOMS: atom_id res chain seq x y z
N LEU A 1 17.43 -5.04 1.01
CA LEU A 1 17.67 -3.62 0.78
C LEU A 1 18.14 -3.43 -0.66
N ILE A 2 17.41 -2.63 -1.43
CA ILE A 2 17.76 -2.30 -2.82
C ILE A 2 18.39 -0.90 -2.81
N CYS A 3 19.66 -0.81 -3.17
CA CYS A 3 20.35 0.46 -3.35
C CYS A 3 20.33 0.87 -4.81
N LYS A 4 20.11 2.14 -5.08
CA LYS A 4 20.16 2.72 -6.42
C LYS A 4 21.54 3.35 -6.63
N ASP A 5 22.25 2.93 -7.66
CA ASP A 5 23.47 3.62 -8.08
C ASP A 5 23.09 4.88 -8.87
N LEU A 6 23.38 6.05 -8.32
CA LEU A 6 23.05 7.34 -8.89
C LEU A 6 24.01 7.77 -10.01
N ALA A 7 25.13 7.05 -10.20
CA ALA A 7 26.16 7.42 -11.17
C ALA A 7 25.92 6.85 -12.57
N ALA A 8 25.04 5.87 -12.74
CA ALA A 8 24.76 5.25 -14.03
C ALA A 8 23.51 5.83 -14.68
N GLN A 9 23.57 6.15 -15.98
CA GLN A 9 22.40 6.55 -16.78
C GLN A 9 21.34 5.43 -16.90
N ALA A 10 21.73 4.17 -16.69
CA ALA A 10 20.84 3.05 -16.48
C ALA A 10 20.61 2.85 -14.97
N HIS A 11 19.36 2.81 -14.54
CA HIS A 11 19.04 2.52 -13.14
C HIS A 11 19.45 1.09 -12.79
N GLN A 12 20.63 0.93 -12.22
CA GLN A 12 21.06 -0.35 -11.67
C GLN A 12 20.64 -0.44 -10.21
N TYR A 13 20.04 -1.57 -9.85
CA TYR A 13 19.64 -1.87 -8.48
C TYR A 13 20.49 -3.03 -7.98
N TYR A 14 21.12 -2.84 -6.84
CA TYR A 14 21.88 -3.89 -6.17
C TYR A 14 21.03 -4.47 -5.04
N ILE A 15 20.92 -5.77 -5.01
CA ILE A 15 20.30 -6.46 -3.88
C ILE A 15 21.40 -6.65 -2.83
N ASN A 16 21.34 -5.83 -1.77
CA ASN A 16 22.27 -5.94 -0.64
C ASN A 16 21.76 -7.00 0.36
N VAL A 17 21.79 -8.26 -0.07
CA VAL A 17 21.44 -9.40 0.77
C VAL A 17 22.56 -10.41 0.66
N ARG A 18 23.17 -10.76 1.80
CA ARG A 18 24.13 -11.85 1.89
C ARG A 18 23.36 -13.14 2.17
N LEU A 19 23.54 -14.11 1.32
CA LEU A 19 22.98 -15.44 1.50
C LEU A 19 24.05 -16.35 2.08
N ASP A 20 23.74 -16.97 3.21
CA ASP A 20 24.66 -17.93 3.83
C ASP A 20 24.88 -19.13 2.91
N GLY A 21 26.15 -19.51 2.70
CA GLY A 21 26.54 -20.64 1.87
C GLY A 21 26.78 -20.33 0.37
N TYR A 22 26.64 -19.07 -0.06
CA TYR A 22 26.91 -18.68 -1.45
C TYR A 22 28.00 -17.62 -1.52
N SER A 23 29.07 -17.90 -2.26
CA SER A 23 30.14 -16.92 -2.49
C SER A 23 29.71 -15.81 -3.46
N GLU A 24 28.98 -16.15 -4.51
CA GLU A 24 28.42 -15.23 -5.51
C GLU A 24 27.04 -15.71 -5.95
N PRO A 25 25.96 -15.35 -5.24
CA PRO A 25 24.64 -15.80 -5.61
C PRO A 25 24.17 -15.10 -6.88
N SER A 26 23.61 -15.86 -7.83
CA SER A 26 22.94 -15.28 -8.99
C SER A 26 21.68 -14.49 -8.56
N LEU A 27 21.29 -13.49 -9.35
CA LEU A 27 20.06 -12.73 -9.10
C LEU A 27 18.83 -13.67 -8.97
N PHE A 28 18.81 -14.74 -9.73
CA PHE A 28 17.75 -15.74 -9.69
C PHE A 28 17.71 -16.46 -8.33
N SER A 29 18.87 -16.96 -7.84
CA SER A 29 18.94 -17.65 -6.55
C SER A 29 18.60 -16.75 -5.38
N VAL A 30 19.04 -15.48 -5.41
CA VAL A 30 18.66 -14.47 -4.39
C VAL A 30 17.15 -14.22 -4.42
N THR A 31 16.57 -14.05 -5.59
CA THR A 31 15.13 -13.80 -5.74
C THR A 31 14.31 -15.00 -5.25
N GLN A 32 14.73 -16.22 -5.56
CA GLN A 32 14.05 -17.45 -5.11
C GLN A 32 14.15 -17.59 -3.59
N GLN A 33 15.30 -17.36 -2.99
CA GLN A 33 15.48 -17.46 -1.54
C GLN A 33 14.75 -16.34 -0.79
N LEU A 34 14.75 -15.11 -1.28
CA LEU A 34 13.94 -14.04 -0.73
C LEU A 34 12.44 -14.36 -0.82
N ARG A 35 12.01 -14.89 -1.96
CA ARG A 35 10.63 -15.34 -2.14
C ARG A 35 10.25 -16.43 -1.15
N TYR A 36 11.10 -17.44 -0.99
CA TYR A 36 10.92 -18.53 -0.03
C TYR A 36 10.89 -17.98 1.41
N TRP A 37 11.85 -17.13 1.76
CA TRP A 37 11.91 -16.49 3.08
C TRP A 37 10.66 -15.64 3.36
N PHE A 38 10.20 -14.87 2.37
CA PHE A 38 8.96 -14.12 2.49
C PHE A 38 7.76 -15.03 2.70
N TYR A 39 7.63 -16.10 1.94
CA TYR A 39 6.53 -17.04 2.11
C TYR A 39 6.55 -17.72 3.46
N GLU A 40 7.70 -18.21 3.91
CA GLU A 40 7.80 -18.85 5.24
C GLU A 40 7.54 -17.86 6.38
N ASN A 41 8.17 -16.68 6.34
CA ASN A 41 8.01 -15.72 7.43
C ASN A 41 6.65 -15.01 7.41
N LEU A 42 6.01 -14.89 6.26
CA LEU A 42 4.68 -14.29 6.15
C LEU A 42 3.56 -15.31 6.39
N SER A 43 3.79 -16.60 6.16
CA SER A 43 2.87 -17.66 6.58
C SER A 43 2.80 -17.79 8.11
N LEU A 44 3.84 -17.34 8.81
CA LEU A 44 3.87 -17.26 10.27
C LEU A 44 3.19 -16.00 10.84
N GLY A 45 2.56 -15.19 9.98
CA GLY A 45 1.98 -13.90 10.34
C GLY A 45 2.99 -12.76 10.43
N VAL A 46 2.49 -11.53 10.49
CA VAL A 46 3.30 -10.31 10.60
C VAL A 46 3.56 -10.00 12.08
N PRO A 47 4.79 -9.53 12.46
CA PRO A 47 5.05 -9.11 13.84
C PRO A 47 4.02 -8.08 14.28
N PHE A 48 3.47 -8.30 15.47
CA PHE A 48 2.43 -7.43 16.00
C PHE A 48 3.04 -6.06 16.32
N LYS A 49 2.59 -5.05 15.63
CA LYS A 49 2.96 -3.64 15.85
C LYS A 49 1.80 -2.92 16.51
N THR A 50 2.08 -1.72 17.02
CA THR A 50 1.02 -0.86 17.53
C THR A 50 -0.01 -0.57 16.42
N ALA A 51 -1.26 -0.33 16.79
CA ALA A 51 -2.32 0.00 15.84
C ALA A 51 -1.94 1.20 14.96
N ASP A 52 -1.25 2.19 15.53
CA ASP A 52 -0.79 3.38 14.81
C ASP A 52 0.27 3.05 13.75
N GLU A 53 1.22 2.13 14.04
CA GLU A 53 2.22 1.70 13.06
C GLU A 53 1.58 0.97 11.89
N VAL A 54 0.58 0.11 12.17
CA VAL A 54 -0.19 -0.59 11.13
C VAL A 54 -1.00 0.40 10.31
N LYS A 55 -1.64 1.37 10.94
CA LYS A 55 -2.37 2.44 10.26
C LYS A 55 -1.47 3.24 9.34
N ASN A 56 -0.30 3.66 9.84
CA ASN A 56 0.67 4.40 9.04
C ASN A 56 1.16 3.58 7.84
N ALA A 57 1.43 2.28 8.03
CA ALA A 57 1.81 1.38 6.94
C ALA A 57 0.68 1.24 5.90
N LEU A 58 -0.58 1.15 6.34
CA LEU A 58 -1.75 1.11 5.46
C LEU A 58 -1.83 2.38 4.59
N TYR A 59 -1.73 3.57 5.19
CA TYR A 59 -1.76 4.83 4.43
C TYR A 59 -0.59 4.95 3.45
N GLN A 60 0.61 4.53 3.86
CA GLN A 60 1.78 4.53 2.98
C GLN A 60 1.58 3.61 1.77
N LEU A 61 1.08 2.39 1.98
CA LEU A 61 0.85 1.45 0.88
C LEU A 61 -0.27 1.93 -0.05
N LEU A 62 -1.39 2.42 0.49
CA LEU A 62 -2.46 2.98 -0.32
C LEU A 62 -2.00 4.20 -1.13
N TYR A 63 -1.15 5.04 -0.58
CA TYR A 63 -0.51 6.13 -1.32
C TYR A 63 0.36 5.59 -2.47
N GLN A 64 1.15 4.54 -2.24
CA GLN A 64 1.93 3.91 -3.31
C GLN A 64 1.03 3.31 -4.40
N GLU A 65 -0.10 2.73 -4.04
CA GLU A 65 -1.09 2.25 -5.00
C GLU A 65 -1.67 3.41 -5.85
N ILE A 66 -1.92 4.57 -5.23
CA ILE A 66 -2.34 5.79 -5.95
C ILE A 66 -1.24 6.26 -6.92
N ILE A 67 0.02 6.30 -6.49
CA ILE A 67 1.15 6.69 -7.35
C ILE A 67 1.31 5.71 -8.52
N GLN A 68 1.20 4.40 -8.28
CA GLN A 68 1.27 3.40 -9.34
C GLN A 68 0.15 3.57 -10.37
N PHE A 69 -1.08 3.84 -9.90
CA PHE A 69 -2.21 4.14 -10.78
C PHE A 69 -1.94 5.37 -11.66
N MET A 70 -1.46 6.46 -11.06
CA MET A 70 -1.08 7.67 -11.79
C MET A 70 -0.01 7.40 -12.84
N GLN A 71 1.05 6.69 -12.47
CA GLN A 71 2.13 6.31 -13.38
C GLN A 71 1.64 5.42 -14.52
N PHE A 72 0.79 4.45 -14.19
CA PHE A 72 0.18 3.55 -15.19
C PHE A 72 -0.63 4.35 -16.20
N TYR A 73 -1.47 5.28 -15.73
CA TYR A 73 -2.32 6.10 -16.58
C TYR A 73 -1.51 7.06 -17.46
N CYS A 74 -0.51 7.71 -16.90
CA CYS A 74 0.34 8.67 -17.63
C CYS A 74 1.30 8.03 -18.64
N ARG A 75 1.58 6.70 -18.50
CA ARG A 75 2.43 5.99 -19.49
C ARG A 75 1.89 6.05 -20.91
N THR A 76 0.57 6.05 -21.07
CA THR A 76 -0.08 6.13 -22.39
C THR A 76 0.24 7.44 -23.12
N TRP A 77 0.60 8.48 -22.37
CA TRP A 77 0.98 9.79 -22.90
C TRP A 77 2.49 10.05 -22.90
N GLY A 78 3.31 9.04 -22.53
CA GLY A 78 4.75 9.19 -22.38
C GLY A 78 5.17 10.13 -21.25
N ILE A 79 4.28 10.38 -20.28
CA ILE A 79 4.51 11.32 -19.19
C ILE A 79 4.96 10.56 -17.93
N GLN A 80 5.98 11.09 -17.26
CA GLN A 80 6.42 10.60 -15.97
C GLN A 80 5.83 11.45 -14.84
N ILE A 81 5.45 10.79 -13.76
CA ILE A 81 4.94 11.45 -12.56
C ILE A 81 5.68 10.93 -11.34
N ALA A 82 6.05 11.82 -10.44
CA ALA A 82 6.61 11.46 -9.14
C ALA A 82 5.83 12.17 -8.05
N GLY A 83 5.50 11.43 -7.00
CA GLY A 83 4.95 12.01 -5.80
C GLY A 83 5.98 12.85 -5.04
N ASN A 84 5.50 13.82 -4.27
CA ASN A 84 6.29 14.56 -3.30
C ASN A 84 5.56 14.56 -1.94
N ASN A 85 6.25 14.99 -0.89
CA ASN A 85 5.69 15.00 0.47
C ASN A 85 4.38 15.80 0.58
N SER A 86 4.27 16.93 -0.14
CA SER A 86 3.04 17.75 -0.14
C SER A 86 1.87 17.01 -0.78
N PHE A 87 2.13 16.26 -1.84
CA PHE A 87 1.13 15.42 -2.51
C PHE A 87 0.75 14.21 -1.66
N GLN A 88 1.73 13.61 -0.97
CA GLN A 88 1.49 12.50 -0.04
C GLN A 88 0.53 12.90 1.10
N VAL A 89 0.81 14.01 1.77
CA VAL A 89 -0.07 14.52 2.85
C VAL A 89 -1.48 14.82 2.31
N PHE A 90 -1.57 15.35 1.11
CA PHE A 90 -2.86 15.59 0.46
C PHE A 90 -3.61 14.28 0.18
N CYS A 91 -2.94 13.25 -0.35
CA CYS A 91 -3.55 11.94 -0.58
C CYS A 91 -4.02 11.29 0.72
N TYR A 92 -3.27 11.41 1.82
CA TYR A 92 -3.70 10.90 3.12
C TYR A 92 -5.03 11.52 3.57
N ARG A 93 -5.18 12.85 3.40
CA ARG A 93 -6.44 13.55 3.71
C ARG A 93 -7.60 13.11 2.79
N LEU A 94 -7.30 12.76 1.54
CA LEU A 94 -8.31 12.20 0.64
C LEU A 94 -8.73 10.80 1.10
N LEU A 95 -7.80 9.95 1.49
CA LEU A 95 -8.05 8.58 1.97
C LEU A 95 -8.93 8.54 3.24
N ASP A 96 -8.92 9.61 4.04
CA ASP A 96 -9.80 9.72 5.21
C ASP A 96 -11.27 9.86 4.84
N VAL A 97 -11.57 10.44 3.69
CA VAL A 97 -12.94 10.83 3.30
C VAL A 97 -13.44 10.18 2.01
N LEU A 98 -12.54 9.67 1.19
CA LEU A 98 -12.85 9.05 -0.10
C LEU A 98 -12.29 7.62 -0.15
N ALA A 99 -13.01 6.76 -0.86
CA ALA A 99 -12.50 5.45 -1.24
C ALA A 99 -11.36 5.59 -2.27
N VAL A 100 -10.44 4.63 -2.31
CA VAL A 100 -9.33 4.63 -3.28
C VAL A 100 -9.83 4.68 -4.72
N GLY A 101 -10.89 3.93 -5.03
CA GLY A 101 -11.50 3.96 -6.36
C GLY A 101 -12.09 5.32 -6.74
N GLN A 102 -12.60 6.08 -5.77
CA GLN A 102 -13.03 7.47 -5.98
C GLN A 102 -11.83 8.40 -6.23
N ILE A 103 -10.73 8.17 -5.52
CA ILE A 103 -9.48 8.91 -5.74
C ILE A 103 -8.93 8.61 -7.14
N TYR A 104 -8.99 7.36 -7.61
CA TYR A 104 -8.61 6.98 -8.98
C TYR A 104 -9.44 7.74 -10.02
N TYR A 105 -10.75 7.80 -9.83
CA TYR A 105 -11.63 8.56 -10.72
C TYR A 105 -11.27 10.05 -10.78
N LEU A 106 -11.07 10.68 -9.62
CA LEU A 106 -10.69 12.09 -9.56
C LEU A 106 -9.32 12.35 -10.24
N ILE A 107 -8.36 11.44 -10.01
CA ILE A 107 -7.03 11.52 -10.63
C ILE A 107 -7.14 11.40 -12.15
N GLN A 108 -7.86 10.40 -12.64
CA GLN A 108 -8.06 10.22 -14.07
C GLN A 108 -8.66 11.49 -14.69
N THR A 109 -9.78 11.98 -14.15
CA THR A 109 -10.46 13.19 -14.65
C THR A 109 -9.54 14.42 -14.61
N ALA A 110 -8.77 14.59 -13.54
CA ALA A 110 -7.85 15.72 -13.43
C ALA A 110 -6.68 15.62 -14.43
N LEU A 111 -6.15 14.42 -14.65
CA LEU A 111 -5.06 14.20 -15.60
C LEU A 111 -5.53 14.41 -17.04
N GLU A 112 -6.70 13.92 -17.42
CA GLU A 112 -7.33 14.14 -18.73
C GLU A 112 -7.53 15.63 -19.00
N TYR A 113 -8.12 16.33 -18.03
CA TYR A 113 -8.33 17.78 -18.13
C TYR A 113 -7.02 18.56 -18.34
N LEU A 114 -5.99 18.21 -17.57
CA LEU A 114 -4.69 18.86 -17.69
C LEU A 114 -3.99 18.51 -19.01
N TYR A 115 -4.16 17.29 -19.49
CA TYR A 115 -3.60 16.84 -20.76
C TYR A 115 -4.26 17.57 -21.96
N GLU A 116 -5.58 17.63 -22.00
CA GLU A 116 -6.33 18.33 -23.05
C GLU A 116 -5.97 19.80 -23.13
N ARG A 117 -5.75 20.45 -21.99
CA ARG A 117 -5.32 21.85 -21.94
C ARG A 117 -3.84 22.07 -22.20
N LYS A 118 -3.12 21.01 -22.57
CA LYS A 118 -1.65 21.06 -22.74
C LYS A 118 -0.89 21.60 -21.53
N ALA A 119 -1.53 21.57 -20.36
CA ALA A 119 -0.94 22.04 -19.10
C ALA A 119 0.08 21.05 -18.52
N LEU A 120 0.05 19.81 -18.99
CA LEU A 120 1.00 18.75 -18.64
C LEU A 120 2.22 18.73 -19.55
N GLN A 121 2.21 19.48 -20.65
CA GLN A 121 3.37 19.54 -21.54
C GLN A 121 4.49 20.31 -20.84
N PRO A 122 5.59 19.64 -20.50
CA PRO A 122 6.71 20.30 -19.89
C PRO A 122 7.36 21.24 -20.90
N ARG A 123 7.85 22.35 -20.45
CA ARG A 123 8.62 23.23 -21.32
C ARG A 123 9.92 22.58 -21.82
N ASN A 124 10.42 21.53 -21.15
CA ASN A 124 11.60 20.74 -21.58
C ASN A 124 11.72 19.34 -20.97
N GLU A 125 10.79 18.83 -20.18
CA GLU A 125 10.89 17.52 -19.52
C GLU A 125 9.54 16.80 -19.49
N ASN A 126 9.52 15.48 -19.74
CA ASN A 126 8.33 14.65 -19.69
C ASN A 126 7.85 14.41 -18.22
N PHE A 127 7.66 15.48 -17.46
CA PHE A 127 7.41 15.40 -16.03
C PHE A 127 6.21 16.24 -15.60
N ILE A 128 5.26 15.66 -14.87
CA ILE A 128 4.11 16.38 -14.34
C ILE A 128 4.48 17.13 -13.06
N ASN A 129 4.08 18.40 -13.02
CA ASN A 129 4.08 19.16 -11.79
C ASN A 129 2.92 18.68 -10.88
N THR A 130 3.26 17.87 -9.86
CA THR A 130 2.28 17.34 -8.89
C THR A 130 1.56 18.43 -8.10
N ASN A 131 2.11 19.64 -7.99
CA ASN A 131 1.41 20.76 -7.34
C ASN A 131 0.23 21.26 -8.20
N LEU A 132 0.38 21.26 -9.52
CA LEU A 132 -0.72 21.61 -10.44
C LEU A 132 -1.82 20.54 -10.37
N LEU A 133 -1.44 19.27 -10.40
CA LEU A 133 -2.39 18.15 -10.24
C LEU A 133 -3.12 18.25 -8.89
N LYS A 134 -2.40 18.49 -7.79
CA LYS A 134 -2.99 18.68 -6.46
C LYS A 134 -4.04 19.80 -6.46
N LYS A 135 -3.71 20.96 -7.05
CA LYS A 135 -4.64 22.10 -7.15
C LYS A 135 -5.90 21.72 -7.93
N THR A 136 -5.74 21.02 -9.06
CA THR A 136 -6.86 20.56 -9.88
C THR A 136 -7.73 19.57 -9.14
N LEU A 137 -7.14 18.57 -8.48
CA LEU A 137 -7.86 17.60 -7.64
C LEU A 137 -8.64 18.28 -6.52
N GLN A 138 -8.04 19.28 -5.88
CA GLN A 138 -8.68 20.06 -4.83
C GLN A 138 -9.91 20.80 -5.35
N GLN A 139 -9.80 21.44 -6.53
CA GLN A 139 -10.93 22.12 -7.19
C GLN A 139 -12.07 21.13 -7.53
N TYR A 140 -11.73 19.95 -8.08
CA TYR A 140 -12.74 18.93 -8.37
C TYR A 140 -13.45 18.44 -7.11
N ARG A 141 -12.70 18.22 -6.02
CA ARG A 141 -13.27 17.82 -4.74
C ARG A 141 -14.20 18.91 -4.19
N GLU A 142 -13.79 20.15 -4.19
CA GLU A 142 -14.61 21.28 -3.72
C GLU A 142 -15.90 21.39 -4.52
N ARG A 143 -15.83 21.23 -5.84
CA ARG A 143 -17.00 21.19 -6.71
C ARG A 143 -17.90 20.01 -6.43
N SER A 144 -17.35 18.80 -6.27
CA SER A 144 -18.14 17.61 -5.98
C SER A 144 -18.93 17.75 -4.70
N VAL A 145 -18.36 18.38 -3.67
CA VAL A 145 -19.06 18.67 -2.42
C VAL A 145 -20.14 19.75 -2.60
N ALA A 146 -19.80 20.85 -3.29
CA ALA A 146 -20.73 21.96 -3.49
C ALA A 146 -21.93 21.58 -4.36
N GLU A 147 -21.72 20.80 -5.40
CA GLU A 147 -22.72 20.38 -6.37
C GLU A 147 -23.36 19.01 -6.03
N LYS A 148 -22.97 18.41 -4.88
CA LYS A 148 -23.42 17.10 -4.40
C LYS A 148 -23.25 15.97 -5.43
N TRP A 149 -22.14 16.01 -6.17
CA TRP A 149 -21.85 14.95 -7.13
C TRP A 149 -21.52 13.65 -6.38
N GLU A 150 -22.14 12.57 -6.80
CA GLU A 150 -21.65 11.25 -6.44
C GLU A 150 -20.35 11.01 -7.21
N THR A 151 -19.23 10.98 -6.48
CA THR A 151 -17.95 10.66 -7.08
C THR A 151 -17.96 9.22 -7.54
N SER A 152 -17.87 8.98 -8.84
CA SER A 152 -17.78 7.64 -9.41
C SER A 152 -16.57 6.90 -8.84
N THR A 153 -16.64 5.59 -8.85
CA THR A 153 -15.58 4.72 -8.33
C THR A 153 -14.99 3.92 -9.48
N LEU A 154 -13.68 4.03 -9.67
CA LEU A 154 -12.95 3.22 -10.63
C LEU A 154 -12.34 2.00 -9.95
N PRO A 155 -12.48 0.81 -10.53
CA PRO A 155 -11.75 -0.35 -10.08
C PRO A 155 -10.27 -0.22 -10.43
N ARG A 156 -9.44 -1.02 -9.77
CA ARG A 156 -8.04 -1.13 -10.15
C ARG A 156 -7.93 -1.77 -11.54
N PRO A 157 -7.07 -1.22 -12.44
CA PRO A 157 -6.87 -1.83 -13.75
C PRO A 157 -6.33 -3.27 -13.64
N HIS A 158 -6.88 -4.20 -14.42
CA HIS A 158 -6.49 -5.63 -14.37
C HIS A 158 -5.02 -5.86 -14.69
N ASN A 159 -4.42 -5.03 -15.52
CA ASN A 159 -3.00 -5.09 -15.88
C ASN A 159 -2.08 -4.30 -14.94
N LEU A 160 -2.60 -3.82 -13.81
CA LEU A 160 -1.85 -3.19 -12.74
C LEU A 160 -1.96 -4.05 -11.47
N PRO A 161 -1.15 -5.11 -11.29
CA PRO A 161 -1.23 -5.96 -10.11
C PRO A 161 -0.85 -5.18 -8.84
N PHE A 162 -1.35 -5.64 -7.71
CA PHE A 162 -0.91 -5.12 -6.40
C PHE A 162 0.56 -5.40 -6.16
N SER A 163 1.20 -4.53 -5.40
CA SER A 163 2.49 -4.87 -4.84
C SER A 163 2.34 -6.06 -3.88
N LYS A 164 3.38 -6.91 -3.76
CA LYS A 164 3.32 -8.03 -2.81
C LYS A 164 3.15 -7.57 -1.36
N MET A 165 3.66 -6.39 -1.01
CA MET A 165 3.44 -5.79 0.31
C MET A 165 1.99 -5.39 0.52
N SER A 166 1.34 -4.82 -0.50
CA SER A 166 -0.09 -4.49 -0.44
C SER A 166 -0.96 -5.74 -0.33
N GLU A 167 -0.66 -6.78 -1.11
CA GLU A 167 -1.36 -8.07 -1.01
C GLU A 167 -1.28 -8.66 0.40
N VAL A 168 -0.09 -8.65 1.00
CA VAL A 168 0.12 -9.20 2.34
C VAL A 168 -0.58 -8.34 3.39
N LEU A 169 -0.37 -7.02 3.37
CA LEU A 169 -0.97 -6.16 4.39
C LEU A 169 -2.50 -6.15 4.25
N PHE A 170 -3.04 -5.95 3.06
CA PHE A 170 -4.49 -5.79 2.90
C PHE A 170 -5.23 -7.11 3.08
N PHE A 171 -4.84 -8.14 2.35
CA PHE A 171 -5.65 -9.36 2.27
C PHE A 171 -5.30 -10.38 3.35
N ARG A 172 -4.03 -10.53 3.70
CA ARG A 172 -3.64 -11.52 4.72
C ARG A 172 -3.66 -10.97 6.14
N PHE A 173 -3.07 -9.79 6.35
CA PHE A 173 -2.94 -9.28 7.71
C PHE A 173 -4.18 -8.54 8.19
N LEU A 174 -4.75 -7.64 7.38
CA LEU A 174 -5.92 -6.87 7.75
C LEU A 174 -7.24 -7.58 7.43
N GLY A 175 -7.18 -8.69 6.68
CA GLY A 175 -8.38 -9.46 6.30
C GLY A 175 -9.34 -8.66 5.42
N TYR A 176 -8.82 -7.69 4.67
CA TYR A 176 -9.62 -6.98 3.67
C TYR A 176 -9.84 -7.87 2.46
N ASP A 177 -10.98 -7.72 1.85
CA ASP A 177 -11.22 -8.05 0.46
C ASP A 177 -10.99 -6.82 -0.42
N GLU A 178 -11.32 -6.90 -1.70
CA GLU A 178 -11.23 -5.76 -2.61
C GLU A 178 -12.12 -4.58 -2.18
N ALA A 179 -13.04 -4.77 -1.23
CA ALA A 179 -13.92 -3.72 -0.72
C ALA A 179 -13.17 -2.57 -0.05
N ILE A 180 -11.89 -2.77 0.34
CA ILE A 180 -11.04 -1.67 0.84
C ILE A 180 -10.94 -0.52 -0.18
N PHE A 181 -11.04 -0.82 -1.49
CA PHE A 181 -10.99 0.18 -2.56
C PHE A 181 -12.31 0.94 -2.74
N PHE A 182 -13.40 0.46 -2.14
CA PHE A 182 -14.74 1.03 -2.25
C PHE A 182 -15.23 1.73 -0.98
N GLN A 183 -14.39 1.82 0.05
CA GLN A 183 -14.70 2.50 1.31
C GLN A 183 -13.55 3.42 1.73
N PRO A 184 -13.83 4.56 2.39
CA PRO A 184 -12.78 5.38 3.01
C PRO A 184 -12.01 4.58 4.06
N VAL A 185 -10.71 4.87 4.17
CA VAL A 185 -9.82 4.19 5.14
C VAL A 185 -10.32 4.38 6.57
N SER A 186 -10.79 5.58 6.92
CA SER A 186 -11.34 5.87 8.24
C SER A 186 -12.46 4.91 8.64
N ARG A 187 -13.37 4.61 7.71
CA ARG A 187 -14.48 3.67 7.95
C ARG A 187 -14.02 2.22 8.10
N SER A 188 -13.08 1.80 7.26
CA SER A 188 -12.51 0.46 7.34
C SER A 188 -11.67 0.29 8.61
N TRP A 189 -10.92 1.33 8.99
CA TRP A 189 -10.06 1.32 10.17
C TRP A 189 -10.85 1.19 11.47
N GLN A 190 -12.00 1.84 11.58
CA GLN A 190 -12.87 1.72 12.76
C GLN A 190 -13.26 0.28 13.09
N LYS A 191 -13.30 -0.62 12.10
CA LYS A 191 -13.60 -2.03 12.30
C LYS A 191 -12.37 -2.86 12.72
N ILE A 192 -11.18 -2.41 12.37
CA ILE A 192 -9.92 -3.14 12.56
C ILE A 192 -9.21 -2.72 13.84
N GLU A 193 -9.19 -1.44 14.14
CA GLU A 193 -8.48 -0.89 15.29
C GLU A 193 -8.81 -1.59 16.62
N PRO A 194 -10.07 -1.91 16.95
CA PRO A 194 -10.39 -2.64 18.18
C PRO A 194 -9.76 -4.04 18.20
N ARG A 195 -9.69 -4.72 17.04
CA ARG A 195 -9.09 -6.05 16.95
C ARG A 195 -7.58 -5.99 17.16
N LEU A 196 -6.90 -5.04 16.51
CA LEU A 196 -5.46 -4.86 16.68
C LEU A 196 -5.12 -4.49 18.12
N SER A 197 -5.86 -3.58 18.73
CA SER A 197 -5.67 -3.18 20.12
C SER A 197 -5.90 -4.36 21.09
N PHE A 198 -6.89 -5.18 20.81
CA PHE A 198 -7.14 -6.39 21.60
C PHE A 198 -5.96 -7.36 21.54
N TYR A 199 -5.42 -7.62 20.35
CA TYR A 199 -4.30 -8.56 20.19
C TYR A 199 -2.98 -7.99 20.70
N SER A 200 -2.76 -6.68 20.63
CA SER A 200 -1.54 -6.04 21.14
C SER A 200 -1.35 -6.20 22.65
N GLN A 201 -2.43 -6.45 23.37
CA GLN A 201 -2.41 -6.72 24.81
C GLN A 201 -2.23 -8.19 25.14
N LYS A 202 -2.32 -9.09 24.16
CA LYS A 202 -2.19 -10.52 24.39
C LYS A 202 -0.74 -10.91 24.62
N ARG A 203 -0.59 -11.93 25.44
CA ARG A 203 0.68 -12.63 25.67
C ARG A 203 0.48 -14.10 25.33
N CYS A 204 1.54 -14.73 24.92
CA CYS A 204 1.52 -16.18 24.71
C CYS A 204 1.06 -16.89 25.97
N MET A 205 0.02 -17.68 25.89
CA MET A 205 -0.52 -18.43 27.05
C MET A 205 0.46 -19.45 27.58
N TYR A 206 1.40 -19.93 26.75
CA TYR A 206 2.37 -20.94 27.13
C TYR A 206 3.63 -20.36 27.79
N CYS A 207 4.22 -19.28 27.22
CA CYS A 207 5.51 -18.76 27.72
C CYS A 207 5.46 -17.30 28.20
N GLY A 208 4.28 -16.66 28.17
CA GLY A 208 4.09 -15.26 28.61
C GLY A 208 4.73 -14.19 27.71
N SER A 209 5.38 -14.59 26.59
CA SER A 209 6.01 -13.64 25.65
C SER A 209 4.98 -12.76 24.97
N ASN A 210 5.35 -11.51 24.71
CA ASN A 210 4.58 -10.58 23.88
C ASN A 210 5.01 -10.61 22.40
N GLU A 211 5.96 -11.47 22.04
CA GLU A 211 6.41 -11.66 20.65
C GLU A 211 5.40 -12.52 19.87
N LEU A 212 4.22 -11.99 19.66
CA LEU A 212 3.16 -12.66 18.91
C LEU A 212 3.10 -12.13 17.48
N THR A 213 2.75 -13.02 16.57
CA THR A 213 2.35 -12.67 15.20
C THR A 213 0.91 -13.10 14.98
N VAL A 214 0.22 -12.42 14.09
CA VAL A 214 -1.19 -12.67 13.80
C VAL A 214 -1.30 -13.18 12.38
N ASP A 215 -2.01 -14.28 12.20
CA ASP A 215 -2.44 -14.77 10.89
C ASP A 215 -3.97 -14.81 10.85
N TYR A 216 -4.55 -14.29 9.77
CA TYR A 216 -5.98 -14.27 9.55
C TYR A 216 -6.34 -15.38 8.58
N ASP A 217 -7.15 -16.32 9.03
CA ASP A 217 -7.75 -17.31 8.15
C ASP A 217 -9.06 -16.76 7.54
N ALA A 218 -9.36 -17.16 6.31
CA ALA A 218 -10.57 -16.75 5.59
C ALA A 218 -11.87 -17.12 6.30
N ASP A 219 -11.82 -18.07 7.24
CA ASP A 219 -12.96 -18.61 7.98
C ASP A 219 -13.26 -17.89 9.31
N GLN A 220 -12.89 -16.64 9.47
CA GLN A 220 -13.10 -15.83 10.68
C GLN A 220 -12.30 -16.28 11.93
N TYR A 221 -11.25 -17.06 11.72
CA TYR A 221 -10.31 -17.39 12.76
C TYR A 221 -9.11 -16.45 12.73
N VAL A 222 -8.62 -16.13 13.91
CA VAL A 222 -7.34 -15.46 14.08
C VAL A 222 -6.41 -16.40 14.82
N THR A 223 -5.29 -16.71 14.22
CA THR A 223 -4.23 -17.47 14.82
C THR A 223 -3.16 -16.54 15.36
N LEU A 224 -2.90 -16.60 16.66
CA LEU A 224 -1.75 -15.96 17.28
C LEU A 224 -0.61 -16.96 17.38
N PHE A 225 0.50 -16.63 16.76
CA PHE A 225 1.70 -17.46 16.75
C PHE A 225 2.79 -16.81 17.60
N CYS A 226 3.29 -17.55 18.60
CA CYS A 226 4.38 -17.08 19.45
C CYS A 226 5.74 -17.32 18.78
N ARG A 227 6.49 -16.25 18.50
CA ARG A 227 7.83 -16.38 17.91
C ARG A 227 8.84 -17.03 18.83
N LYS A 228 8.68 -16.88 20.16
CA LYS A 228 9.60 -17.42 21.16
C LYS A 228 9.47 -18.93 21.34
N CYS A 229 8.26 -19.43 21.59
CA CYS A 229 8.03 -20.85 21.91
C CYS A 229 7.32 -21.63 20.81
N LYS A 230 6.97 -20.96 19.67
CA LYS A 230 6.27 -21.56 18.52
C LYS A 230 4.85 -22.03 18.82
N HIS A 231 4.29 -21.71 19.98
CA HIS A 231 2.92 -22.05 20.34
C HIS A 231 1.92 -21.26 19.47
N GLN A 232 0.80 -21.89 19.12
CA GLN A 232 -0.28 -21.29 18.33
C GLN A 232 -1.56 -21.28 19.16
N ASP A 233 -2.20 -20.11 19.23
CA ASP A 233 -3.50 -19.92 19.84
C ASP A 233 -4.51 -19.49 18.76
N HIS A 234 -5.69 -20.10 18.75
CA HIS A 234 -6.74 -19.80 17.80
C HIS A 234 -7.89 -19.06 18.48
N TYR A 235 -8.30 -17.96 17.89
CA TYR A 235 -9.40 -17.13 18.37
C TYR A 235 -10.46 -16.97 17.31
N PHE A 236 -11.72 -17.07 17.72
CA PHE A 236 -12.85 -16.72 16.86
C PHE A 236 -13.01 -15.21 16.81
N THR A 237 -13.11 -14.65 15.64
CA THR A 237 -13.55 -13.26 15.44
C THR A 237 -15.07 -13.29 15.26
N LYS A 238 -15.80 -12.97 16.34
CA LYS A 238 -17.24 -12.72 16.24
C LYS A 238 -17.53 -11.41 15.55
#